data_cabf2cb84376c9f4c39d166915ea1a24
#
_entry.id   cabf2cb84376c9f4c39d166915ea1a24
#
_cell.length_a   1.000
_cell.length_b   1.000
_cell.length_c   1.000
_cell.angle_alpha   90.00
_cell.angle_beta   90.00
_cell.angle_gamma   90.00
#
_symmetry.space_group_name_H-M   'P 1'
#
loop_
_entity.id
_entity.type
_entity.pdbx_description
1 polymer ?
#
loop_
_entity_poly.entity_id
_entity_poly.type
_entity_poly.pdbx_seq_one_letter_code
_entity_poly.pdbx_strand_id
1 'polypeptide(L)'
;MKKILSAVLAAVTALALFSGCGKSSEKITIAVPNDTTNEARALLLLEENGYIKLKDGAGITATIKDISENPYGIEFKEIEAAQLPNALKDVDYAVINSNYAIQAKLNPVKDSLLIEGSSSEYGNIVAVKEGNENKDSIKALKAALESKNVKDFIAKEYDGAVVSTVDNPGDGYDSSVDYDALAGTTITVAASPTPHAEILKVVQDILAKKDIKLDVKEF
;
A
#
# COMPACT_ATOMS: atom_id res chain seq x y z
N MET A 1 -34.75 21.01 63.57
CA MET A 1 -34.80 19.71 62.84
C MET A 1 -35.36 19.80 61.42
N LYS A 2 -36.30 20.67 61.07
CA LYS A 2 -36.87 20.78 59.71
C LYS A 2 -35.94 21.39 58.67
N LYS A 3 -34.93 22.19 59.03
CA LYS A 3 -33.98 22.81 58.07
C LYS A 3 -32.84 21.90 57.65
N ILE A 4 -32.49 20.90 58.43
CA ILE A 4 -31.43 19.93 58.13
C ILE A 4 -31.94 18.85 57.17
N LEU A 5 -33.21 18.51 57.21
CA LEU A 5 -33.82 17.51 56.33
C LEU A 5 -33.96 18.02 54.90
N SER A 6 -34.14 19.32 54.69
CA SER A 6 -34.22 19.94 53.36
C SER A 6 -32.85 20.03 52.66
N ALA A 7 -31.77 20.17 53.42
CA ALA A 7 -30.43 20.23 52.86
C ALA A 7 -29.91 18.86 52.39
N VAL A 8 -30.30 17.78 53.08
CA VAL A 8 -29.91 16.41 52.69
C VAL A 8 -30.68 15.94 51.45
N LEU A 9 -31.93 16.35 51.27
CA LEU A 9 -32.73 15.98 50.10
C LEU A 9 -32.26 16.72 48.83
N ALA A 10 -31.76 17.97 48.96
CA ALA A 10 -31.19 18.72 47.83
C ALA A 10 -29.83 18.18 47.40
N ALA A 11 -29.03 17.61 48.31
CA ALA A 11 -27.74 17.01 47.97
C ALA A 11 -27.88 15.66 47.24
N VAL A 12 -28.91 14.87 47.54
CA VAL A 12 -29.16 13.58 46.87
C VAL A 12 -29.71 13.77 45.47
N THR A 13 -30.52 14.81 45.22
CA THR A 13 -31.01 15.11 43.85
C THR A 13 -29.95 15.73 42.94
N ALA A 14 -28.92 16.39 43.47
CA ALA A 14 -27.83 16.93 42.68
C ALA A 14 -26.84 15.84 42.20
N LEU A 15 -26.72 14.72 42.95
CA LEU A 15 -25.87 13.59 42.52
C LEU A 15 -26.51 12.72 41.41
N ALA A 16 -27.83 12.76 41.25
CA ALA A 16 -28.53 11.97 40.23
C ALA A 16 -28.53 12.60 38.83
N LEU A 17 -28.06 13.85 38.69
CA LEU A 17 -28.02 14.56 37.41
C LEU A 17 -26.65 14.47 36.68
N PHE A 18 -25.64 13.85 37.33
CA PHE A 18 -24.32 13.63 36.69
C PHE A 18 -24.11 12.24 36.10
N SER A 19 -25.13 11.37 36.10
CA SER A 19 -25.05 10.02 35.53
C SER A 19 -25.59 9.92 34.10
N GLY A 20 -25.67 11.01 33.36
CA GLY A 20 -26.33 11.07 32.04
C GLY A 20 -25.54 11.72 30.93
N CYS A 21 -24.20 11.68 30.95
CA CYS A 21 -23.39 11.90 29.76
C CYS A 21 -22.63 10.63 29.47
N GLY A 22 -23.31 9.62 28.96
CA GLY A 22 -22.70 8.63 28.08
C GLY A 22 -22.21 9.40 26.85
N LYS A 23 -20.91 9.77 26.79
CA LYS A 23 -20.25 10.01 25.53
C LYS A 23 -20.53 8.76 24.72
N SER A 24 -21.38 8.83 23.71
CA SER A 24 -21.30 7.91 22.62
C SER A 24 -19.85 8.05 22.13
N SER A 25 -19.00 7.07 22.40
CA SER A 25 -17.72 7.01 21.75
C SER A 25 -18.04 7.00 20.27
N GLU A 26 -17.78 8.09 19.56
CA GLU A 26 -17.84 8.07 18.10
C GLU A 26 -16.96 6.89 17.68
N LYS A 27 -17.58 5.96 16.99
CA LYS A 27 -16.87 4.78 16.49
C LYS A 27 -15.88 5.26 15.46
N ILE A 28 -14.64 4.86 15.60
CA ILE A 28 -13.60 5.11 14.61
C ILE A 28 -13.90 4.24 13.39
N THR A 29 -14.01 4.85 12.23
CA THR A 29 -14.22 4.14 10.96
C THR A 29 -12.95 4.12 10.12
N ILE A 30 -12.52 2.93 9.70
CA ILE A 30 -11.36 2.76 8.82
C ILE A 30 -11.79 2.03 7.55
N ALA A 31 -11.57 2.67 6.38
CA ALA A 31 -11.74 2.01 5.09
C ALA A 31 -10.48 1.22 4.72
N VAL A 32 -10.69 -0.01 4.25
CA VAL A 32 -9.64 -0.93 3.79
C VAL A 32 -9.99 -1.48 2.40
N PRO A 33 -8.99 -1.92 1.59
CA PRO A 33 -9.27 -2.59 0.33
C PRO A 33 -10.13 -3.83 0.52
N ASN A 34 -10.99 -4.15 -0.45
CA ASN A 34 -11.86 -5.34 -0.42
C ASN A 34 -11.30 -6.53 -1.22
N ASP A 35 -10.14 -6.41 -1.82
CA ASP A 35 -9.44 -7.52 -2.43
C ASP A 35 -8.54 -8.24 -1.43
N THR A 36 -8.46 -9.56 -1.52
CA THR A 36 -7.82 -10.44 -0.54
C THR A 36 -6.40 -10.04 -0.19
N THR A 37 -5.59 -9.66 -1.19
CA THR A 37 -4.18 -9.33 -0.99
C THR A 37 -4.01 -8.00 -0.26
N ASN A 38 -4.71 -6.96 -0.71
CA ASN A 38 -4.56 -5.63 -0.14
C ASN A 38 -5.33 -5.47 1.18
N GLU A 39 -6.44 -6.20 1.39
CA GLU A 39 -7.12 -6.28 2.69
C GLU A 39 -6.17 -6.84 3.75
N ALA A 40 -5.57 -8.01 3.49
CA ALA A 40 -4.60 -8.63 4.41
C ALA A 40 -3.44 -7.69 4.71
N ARG A 41 -2.89 -7.03 3.70
CA ARG A 41 -1.81 -6.04 3.84
C ARG A 41 -2.21 -4.87 4.73
N ALA A 42 -3.42 -4.34 4.55
CA ALA A 42 -3.95 -3.25 5.38
C ALA A 42 -4.11 -3.67 6.85
N LEU A 43 -4.61 -4.87 7.09
CA LEU A 43 -4.79 -5.40 8.45
C LEU A 43 -3.46 -5.68 9.14
N LEU A 44 -2.46 -6.20 8.41
CA LEU A 44 -1.10 -6.41 8.93
C LEU A 44 -0.43 -5.08 9.32
N LEU A 45 -0.61 -4.01 8.52
CA LEU A 45 -0.12 -2.68 8.88
C LEU A 45 -0.74 -2.17 10.19
N LEU A 46 -2.05 -2.37 10.38
CA LEU A 46 -2.74 -1.97 11.59
C LEU A 46 -2.33 -2.82 12.81
N GLU A 47 -2.08 -4.11 12.61
CA GLU A 47 -1.57 -5.01 13.65
C GLU A 47 -0.15 -4.63 14.08
N GLU A 48 0.76 -4.40 13.13
CA GLU A 48 2.14 -3.99 13.40
C GLU A 48 2.20 -2.72 14.24
N ASN A 49 1.22 -1.83 14.06
CA ASN A 49 1.11 -0.58 14.82
C ASN A 49 0.21 -0.67 16.07
N GLY A 50 -0.24 -1.88 16.44
CA GLY A 50 -0.97 -2.13 17.69
C GLY A 50 -2.42 -1.65 17.72
N TYR A 51 -3.04 -1.38 16.57
CA TYR A 51 -4.44 -0.97 16.48
C TYR A 51 -5.40 -2.14 16.59
N ILE A 52 -5.00 -3.30 16.10
CA ILE A 52 -5.77 -4.56 16.15
C ILE A 52 -4.82 -5.71 16.46
N LYS A 53 -5.37 -6.90 16.70
CA LYS A 53 -4.65 -8.16 16.70
C LYS A 53 -5.37 -9.16 15.82
N LEU A 54 -4.63 -9.85 14.98
CA LEU A 54 -5.15 -10.92 14.14
C LEU A 54 -5.06 -12.26 14.87
N LYS A 55 -5.80 -13.25 14.38
CA LYS A 55 -5.68 -14.64 14.82
C LYS A 55 -4.32 -15.19 14.40
N ASP A 56 -3.76 -16.07 15.21
CA ASP A 56 -2.51 -16.74 14.88
C ASP A 56 -2.61 -17.45 13.53
N GLY A 57 -1.63 -17.18 12.65
CA GLY A 57 -1.54 -17.79 11.34
C GLY A 57 -2.42 -17.17 10.24
N ALA A 58 -3.14 -16.08 10.50
CA ALA A 58 -3.92 -15.38 9.47
C ALA A 58 -3.04 -14.84 8.32
N GLY A 59 -1.92 -14.17 8.66
CA GLY A 59 -0.87 -13.75 7.72
C GLY A 59 -1.39 -13.03 6.48
N ILE A 60 -0.80 -13.33 5.34
CA ILE A 60 -1.08 -12.69 4.03
C ILE A 60 -2.46 -13.02 3.44
N THR A 61 -3.29 -13.79 4.14
CA THR A 61 -4.68 -14.11 3.75
C THR A 61 -5.70 -13.58 4.75
N ALA A 62 -5.25 -12.74 5.70
CA ALA A 62 -6.11 -12.16 6.74
C ALA A 62 -7.28 -11.36 6.14
N THR A 63 -8.43 -11.48 6.78
CA THR A 63 -9.63 -10.69 6.52
C THR A 63 -10.11 -10.03 7.80
N ILE A 64 -11.04 -9.09 7.74
CA ILE A 64 -11.65 -8.48 8.95
C ILE A 64 -12.24 -9.52 9.92
N LYS A 65 -12.59 -10.72 9.43
CA LYS A 65 -13.10 -11.84 10.26
C LYS A 65 -12.01 -12.51 11.10
N ASP A 66 -10.76 -12.23 10.78
CA ASP A 66 -9.59 -12.76 11.49
C ASP A 66 -9.06 -11.83 12.57
N ILE A 67 -9.73 -10.69 12.78
CA ILE A 67 -9.43 -9.80 13.90
C ILE A 67 -9.84 -10.49 15.20
N SER A 68 -8.87 -10.76 16.08
CA SER A 68 -9.07 -11.37 17.39
C SER A 68 -9.24 -10.35 18.49
N GLU A 69 -8.58 -9.18 18.39
CA GLU A 69 -8.70 -8.06 19.32
C GLU A 69 -8.87 -6.74 18.57
N ASN A 70 -9.80 -5.92 19.02
CA ASN A 70 -10.07 -4.60 18.46
C ASN A 70 -10.31 -3.61 19.64
N PRO A 71 -9.23 -3.22 20.34
CA PRO A 71 -9.34 -2.46 21.59
C PRO A 71 -9.90 -1.07 21.39
N TYR A 72 -9.84 -0.50 20.20
CA TYR A 72 -10.35 0.83 19.86
C TYR A 72 -11.77 0.81 19.30
N GLY A 73 -12.39 -0.37 19.13
CA GLY A 73 -13.74 -0.51 18.58
C GLY A 73 -13.83 -0.01 17.13
N ILE A 74 -12.79 -0.20 16.33
CA ILE A 74 -12.74 0.23 14.94
C ILE A 74 -13.82 -0.48 14.13
N GLU A 75 -14.59 0.30 13.36
CA GLU A 75 -15.53 -0.19 12.36
C GLU A 75 -14.85 -0.19 10.99
N PHE A 76 -14.70 -1.36 10.39
CA PHE A 76 -14.06 -1.52 9.09
C PHE A 76 -15.06 -1.38 7.95
N LYS A 77 -14.65 -0.65 6.89
CA LYS A 77 -15.39 -0.55 5.63
C LYS A 77 -14.52 -1.09 4.50
N GLU A 78 -14.92 -2.24 3.95
CA GLU A 78 -14.26 -2.85 2.80
C GLU A 78 -14.71 -2.13 1.53
N ILE A 79 -13.78 -1.50 0.83
CA ILE A 79 -14.03 -0.66 -0.36
C ILE A 79 -13.05 -1.07 -1.46
N GLU A 80 -13.46 -0.99 -2.73
CA GLU A 80 -12.56 -1.18 -3.87
C GLU A 80 -11.33 -0.27 -3.74
N ALA A 81 -10.12 -0.82 -3.90
CA ALA A 81 -8.87 -0.14 -3.63
C ALA A 81 -8.74 1.21 -4.37
N ALA A 82 -9.17 1.27 -5.63
CA ALA A 82 -9.17 2.50 -6.43
C ALA A 82 -10.10 3.61 -5.90
N GLN A 83 -11.09 3.25 -5.08
CA GLN A 83 -12.07 4.20 -4.52
C GLN A 83 -11.68 4.70 -3.12
N LEU A 84 -10.68 4.10 -2.47
CA LEU A 84 -10.28 4.47 -1.11
C LEU A 84 -9.87 5.95 -0.97
N PRO A 85 -9.14 6.58 -1.91
CA PRO A 85 -8.87 8.02 -1.82
C PRO A 85 -10.14 8.88 -1.77
N ASN A 86 -11.18 8.48 -2.49
CA ASN A 86 -12.46 9.18 -2.50
C ASN A 86 -13.26 8.97 -1.20
N ALA A 87 -13.06 7.82 -0.55
CA ALA A 87 -13.75 7.46 0.68
C ALA A 87 -13.27 8.28 1.90
N LEU A 88 -12.09 8.93 1.84
CA LEU A 88 -11.53 9.74 2.95
C LEU A 88 -12.48 10.84 3.46
N LYS A 89 -13.43 11.29 2.65
CA LYS A 89 -14.44 12.29 3.07
C LYS A 89 -15.58 11.70 3.90
N ASP A 90 -15.72 10.36 3.90
CA ASP A 90 -16.85 9.63 4.48
C ASP A 90 -16.43 8.66 5.60
N VAL A 91 -15.14 8.64 5.95
CA VAL A 91 -14.53 7.80 7.00
C VAL A 91 -13.47 8.60 7.76
N ASP A 92 -13.09 8.14 8.95
CA ASP A 92 -12.06 8.80 9.75
C ASP A 92 -10.66 8.54 9.20
N TYR A 93 -10.42 7.32 8.71
CA TYR A 93 -9.15 6.90 8.13
C TYR A 93 -9.37 5.93 6.95
N ALA A 94 -8.38 5.84 6.07
CA ALA A 94 -8.34 4.84 5.00
C ALA A 94 -6.92 4.29 4.83
N VAL A 95 -6.79 2.99 4.59
CA VAL A 95 -5.52 2.37 4.19
C VAL A 95 -5.48 2.29 2.68
N ILE A 96 -4.59 3.09 2.07
CA ILE A 96 -4.58 3.33 0.62
C ILE A 96 -3.25 2.85 0.03
N ASN A 97 -3.31 2.03 -1.02
CA ASN A 97 -2.12 1.65 -1.76
C ASN A 97 -1.46 2.86 -2.42
N SER A 98 -0.13 2.93 -2.42
CA SER A 98 0.64 4.09 -2.88
C SER A 98 0.31 4.52 -4.31
N ASN A 99 0.07 3.58 -5.23
CA ASN A 99 -0.33 3.91 -6.61
C ASN A 99 -1.63 4.72 -6.68
N TYR A 100 -2.66 4.35 -5.91
CA TYR A 100 -3.92 5.09 -5.86
C TYR A 100 -3.79 6.42 -5.11
N ALA A 101 -2.96 6.47 -4.06
CA ALA A 101 -2.64 7.71 -3.37
C ALA A 101 -1.98 8.73 -4.34
N ILE A 102 -0.95 8.31 -5.08
CA ILE A 102 -0.25 9.15 -6.05
C ILE A 102 -1.20 9.65 -7.16
N GLN A 103 -2.04 8.76 -7.71
CA GLN A 103 -3.06 9.14 -8.71
C GLN A 103 -4.04 10.18 -8.17
N ALA A 104 -4.39 10.09 -6.89
CA ALA A 104 -5.23 11.06 -6.18
C ALA A 104 -4.47 12.32 -5.72
N LYS A 105 -3.18 12.48 -6.10
CA LYS A 105 -2.30 13.58 -5.70
C LYS A 105 -2.03 13.66 -4.19
N LEU A 106 -2.14 12.54 -3.49
CA LEU A 106 -1.67 12.38 -2.12
C LEU A 106 -0.21 11.90 -2.15
N ASN A 107 0.60 12.44 -1.25
CA ASN A 107 1.97 11.96 -1.08
C ASN A 107 2.01 10.91 0.05
N PRO A 108 2.27 9.61 -0.23
CA PRO A 108 2.25 8.56 0.78
C PRO A 108 3.19 8.81 1.97
N VAL A 109 4.28 9.56 1.79
CA VAL A 109 5.23 9.86 2.85
C VAL A 109 4.82 11.07 3.68
N LYS A 110 4.27 12.11 3.03
CA LYS A 110 4.01 13.41 3.69
C LYS A 110 2.60 13.50 4.26
N ASP A 111 1.62 12.82 3.62
CA ASP A 111 0.20 12.95 3.94
C ASP A 111 -0.31 11.76 4.76
N SER A 112 0.47 10.68 4.93
CA SER A 112 0.08 9.53 5.73
C SER A 112 0.41 9.71 7.21
N LEU A 113 -0.39 9.07 8.07
CA LEU A 113 -0.13 8.92 9.50
C LEU A 113 0.74 7.69 9.79
N LEU A 114 0.59 6.66 8.96
CA LEU A 114 1.34 5.42 9.00
C LEU A 114 1.76 5.05 7.59
N ILE A 115 2.93 4.46 7.46
CA ILE A 115 3.44 3.91 6.20
C ILE A 115 4.05 2.55 6.47
N GLU A 116 3.87 1.63 5.53
CA GLU A 116 4.46 0.30 5.56
C GLU A 116 5.99 0.37 5.50
N GLY A 117 6.64 -0.42 6.32
CA GLY A 117 8.11 -0.45 6.40
C GLY A 117 8.78 -1.06 5.16
N SER A 118 10.09 -0.83 5.03
CA SER A 118 10.91 -1.38 3.93
C SER A 118 11.08 -2.91 3.99
N SER A 119 10.70 -3.54 5.10
CA SER A 119 10.70 -5.00 5.29
C SER A 119 9.44 -5.69 4.76
N SER A 120 8.55 -4.94 4.12
CA SER A 120 7.31 -5.46 3.56
C SER A 120 7.57 -6.58 2.53
N GLU A 121 6.82 -7.68 2.64
CA GLU A 121 6.84 -8.80 1.68
C GLU A 121 6.13 -8.46 0.37
N TYR A 122 5.50 -7.28 0.26
CA TYR A 122 4.68 -6.86 -0.89
C TYR A 122 5.46 -6.04 -1.92
N GLY A 123 6.73 -6.40 -2.17
CA GLY A 123 7.51 -5.83 -3.27
C GLY A 123 6.87 -6.11 -4.64
N ASN A 124 6.95 -5.14 -5.56
CA ASN A 124 6.51 -5.35 -6.93
C ASN A 124 7.46 -6.31 -7.66
N ILE A 125 6.90 -7.20 -8.47
CA ILE A 125 7.62 -8.25 -9.18
C ILE A 125 7.29 -8.23 -10.69
N VAL A 126 8.15 -8.84 -11.48
CA VAL A 126 7.85 -9.22 -12.87
C VAL A 126 7.41 -10.68 -12.89
N ALA A 127 6.13 -10.91 -13.15
CA ALA A 127 5.60 -12.24 -13.34
C ALA A 127 5.70 -12.67 -14.81
N VAL A 128 6.10 -13.90 -15.05
CA VAL A 128 6.22 -14.49 -16.38
C VAL A 128 5.52 -15.85 -16.43
N LYS A 129 5.17 -16.31 -17.63
CA LYS A 129 4.70 -17.67 -17.80
C LYS A 129 5.78 -18.67 -17.38
N GLU A 130 5.40 -19.69 -16.63
CA GLU A 130 6.26 -20.78 -16.17
C GLU A 130 7.14 -21.32 -17.32
N GLY A 131 8.44 -21.49 -17.06
CA GLY A 131 9.44 -21.92 -18.02
C GLY A 131 10.03 -20.80 -18.90
N ASN A 132 9.58 -19.54 -18.71
CA ASN A 132 10.14 -18.39 -19.44
C ASN A 132 11.18 -17.60 -18.63
N GLU A 133 11.38 -17.92 -17.37
CA GLU A 133 12.16 -17.14 -16.39
C GLU A 133 13.61 -16.92 -16.87
N ASN A 134 14.15 -17.91 -17.58
CA ASN A 134 15.55 -17.90 -18.04
C ASN A 134 15.74 -17.44 -19.48
N LYS A 135 14.69 -16.97 -20.16
CA LYS A 135 14.81 -16.42 -21.51
C LYS A 135 15.65 -15.14 -21.50
N ASP A 136 16.49 -14.97 -22.50
CA ASP A 136 17.37 -13.79 -22.63
C ASP A 136 16.57 -12.48 -22.65
N SER A 137 15.39 -12.46 -23.28
CA SER A 137 14.49 -11.30 -23.24
C SER A 137 14.02 -10.94 -21.84
N ILE A 138 13.79 -11.92 -20.95
CA ILE A 138 13.39 -11.68 -19.56
C ILE A 138 14.59 -11.26 -18.71
N LYS A 139 15.77 -11.85 -18.93
CA LYS A 139 17.01 -11.40 -18.28
C LYS A 139 17.36 -9.97 -18.67
N ALA A 140 17.23 -9.62 -19.94
CA ALA A 140 17.45 -8.25 -20.43
C ALA A 140 16.48 -7.26 -19.79
N LEU A 141 15.17 -7.59 -19.70
CA LEU A 141 14.17 -6.78 -19.04
C LEU A 141 14.50 -6.61 -17.54
N LYS A 142 14.85 -7.69 -16.85
CA LYS A 142 15.25 -7.67 -15.44
C LYS A 142 16.46 -6.77 -15.21
N ALA A 143 17.53 -6.95 -15.97
CA ALA A 143 18.74 -6.14 -15.84
C ALA A 143 18.45 -4.64 -16.05
N ALA A 144 17.61 -4.30 -17.01
CA ALA A 144 17.22 -2.93 -17.28
C ALA A 144 16.38 -2.34 -16.12
N LEU A 145 15.45 -3.12 -15.53
CA LEU A 145 14.67 -2.71 -14.33
C LEU A 145 15.55 -2.53 -13.10
N GLU A 146 16.55 -3.38 -12.89
CA GLU A 146 17.48 -3.34 -11.76
C GLU A 146 18.65 -2.34 -11.96
N SER A 147 18.55 -1.47 -12.96
CA SER A 147 19.61 -0.53 -13.29
C SER A 147 19.66 0.68 -12.37
N LYS A 148 20.84 1.31 -12.31
CA LYS A 148 21.04 2.60 -11.65
C LYS A 148 20.13 3.69 -12.22
N ASN A 149 19.88 3.68 -13.53
CA ASN A 149 19.01 4.66 -14.18
C ASN A 149 17.58 4.59 -13.64
N VAL A 150 17.05 3.39 -13.45
CA VAL A 150 15.72 3.17 -12.86
C VAL A 150 15.70 3.58 -11.40
N LYS A 151 16.71 3.21 -10.61
CA LYS A 151 16.82 3.61 -9.20
C LYS A 151 16.86 5.13 -9.05
N ASP A 152 17.66 5.81 -9.84
CA ASP A 152 17.80 7.28 -9.82
C ASP A 152 16.48 7.96 -10.26
N PHE A 153 15.78 7.42 -11.26
CA PHE A 153 14.48 7.90 -11.69
C PHE A 153 13.46 7.78 -10.56
N ILE A 154 13.36 6.61 -9.92
CA ILE A 154 12.44 6.39 -8.79
C ILE A 154 12.70 7.39 -7.67
N ALA A 155 13.96 7.58 -7.27
CA ALA A 155 14.32 8.50 -6.20
C ALA A 155 13.97 9.95 -6.53
N LYS A 156 14.17 10.36 -7.79
CA LYS A 156 13.92 11.72 -8.26
C LYS A 156 12.42 12.01 -8.43
N GLU A 157 11.68 11.06 -9.02
CA GLU A 157 10.30 11.30 -9.45
C GLU A 157 9.31 11.18 -8.29
N TYR A 158 9.54 10.23 -7.39
CA TYR A 158 8.54 9.91 -6.36
C TYR A 158 8.85 10.42 -4.96
N ASP A 159 9.99 11.08 -4.74
CA ASP A 159 10.35 11.75 -3.46
C ASP A 159 10.06 10.85 -2.22
N GLY A 160 10.41 9.56 -2.33
CA GLY A 160 10.22 8.56 -1.28
C GLY A 160 8.86 7.85 -1.29
N ALA A 161 7.88 8.30 -2.08
CA ALA A 161 6.57 7.63 -2.20
C ALA A 161 6.66 6.25 -2.88
N VAL A 162 7.69 6.04 -3.68
CA VAL A 162 8.09 4.75 -4.25
C VAL A 162 9.57 4.55 -3.97
N VAL A 163 9.95 3.37 -3.53
CA VAL A 163 11.35 3.04 -3.21
C VAL A 163 11.83 1.88 -4.06
N SER A 164 13.07 1.97 -4.55
CA SER A 164 13.73 0.85 -5.19
C SER A 164 14.23 -0.14 -4.14
N THR A 165 13.91 -1.42 -4.33
CA THR A 165 14.41 -2.52 -3.49
C THR A 165 15.76 -3.07 -3.96
N VAL A 166 16.36 -2.47 -4.99
CA VAL A 166 17.65 -2.91 -5.56
C VAL A 166 18.80 -2.23 -4.82
N ASP A 167 19.53 -3.00 -4.01
CA ASP A 167 20.66 -2.48 -3.23
C ASP A 167 21.84 -2.13 -4.12
N ASN A 168 22.22 -3.03 -5.05
CA ASN A 168 23.37 -2.91 -5.94
C ASN A 168 22.91 -2.82 -7.39
N PRO A 169 22.46 -1.64 -7.87
CA PRO A 169 21.95 -1.48 -9.21
C PRO A 169 23.08 -1.62 -10.26
N GLY A 170 22.78 -2.33 -11.35
CA GLY A 170 23.68 -2.48 -12.48
C GLY A 170 23.63 -1.31 -13.47
N ASP A 171 24.32 -1.48 -14.59
CA ASP A 171 24.30 -0.53 -15.74
C ASP A 171 23.07 -0.70 -16.66
N GLY A 172 22.25 -1.72 -16.40
CA GLY A 172 21.06 -2.05 -17.17
C GLY A 172 21.22 -3.20 -18.16
N TYR A 173 22.37 -3.88 -18.14
CA TYR A 173 22.67 -5.00 -19.01
C TYR A 173 23.20 -6.21 -18.24
N ASP A 174 22.76 -7.40 -18.66
CA ASP A 174 23.25 -8.68 -18.15
C ASP A 174 24.28 -9.27 -19.13
N SER A 175 25.49 -9.50 -18.66
CA SER A 175 26.58 -10.01 -19.48
C SER A 175 26.35 -11.44 -20.01
N SER A 176 25.37 -12.17 -19.47
CA SER A 176 25.00 -13.51 -19.93
C SER A 176 24.00 -13.49 -21.08
N VAL A 177 23.49 -12.31 -21.48
CA VAL A 177 22.48 -12.13 -22.53
C VAL A 177 23.15 -11.84 -23.88
N ASP A 178 22.75 -12.57 -24.90
CA ASP A 178 23.09 -12.25 -26.28
C ASP A 178 22.16 -11.16 -26.82
N TYR A 179 22.55 -9.90 -26.64
CA TYR A 179 21.77 -8.74 -27.10
C TYR A 179 21.71 -8.63 -28.61
N ASP A 180 22.71 -9.12 -29.34
CA ASP A 180 22.72 -9.10 -30.82
C ASP A 180 21.64 -10.05 -31.37
N ALA A 181 21.45 -11.20 -30.72
CA ALA A 181 20.36 -12.12 -31.04
C ALA A 181 18.95 -11.58 -30.70
N LEU A 182 18.87 -10.62 -29.80
CA LEU A 182 17.60 -9.97 -29.42
C LEU A 182 17.29 -8.71 -30.25
N ALA A 183 18.24 -8.19 -31.02
CA ALA A 183 18.03 -6.98 -31.81
C ALA A 183 16.85 -7.15 -32.79
N GLY A 184 16.04 -6.09 -32.92
CA GLY A 184 14.81 -6.08 -33.71
C GLY A 184 13.60 -6.80 -33.06
N THR A 185 13.77 -7.37 -31.87
CA THR A 185 12.65 -8.05 -31.17
C THR A 185 11.80 -7.11 -30.33
N THR A 186 10.61 -7.59 -29.93
CA THR A 186 9.69 -6.86 -29.04
C THR A 186 9.43 -7.68 -27.79
N ILE A 187 9.60 -7.03 -26.62
CA ILE A 187 9.17 -7.55 -25.33
C ILE A 187 7.88 -6.82 -24.97
N THR A 188 6.81 -7.55 -24.62
CA THR A 188 5.53 -6.96 -24.19
C THR A 188 5.37 -7.13 -22.69
N VAL A 189 5.06 -6.04 -22.00
CA VAL A 189 4.81 -6.01 -20.53
C VAL A 189 3.48 -5.31 -20.26
N ALA A 190 2.66 -5.90 -19.41
CA ALA A 190 1.46 -5.26 -18.88
C ALA A 190 1.76 -4.63 -17.51
N ALA A 191 1.29 -3.41 -17.27
CA ALA A 191 1.57 -2.68 -16.05
C ALA A 191 0.45 -1.67 -15.75
N SER A 192 0.26 -1.33 -14.46
CA SER A 192 -0.57 -0.17 -14.10
C SER A 192 0.11 1.14 -14.54
N PRO A 193 -0.67 2.21 -14.81
CA PRO A 193 -0.12 3.48 -15.31
C PRO A 193 0.96 4.05 -14.39
N THR A 194 0.67 4.19 -13.10
CA THR A 194 1.56 4.79 -12.09
C THR A 194 1.78 3.81 -10.94
N PRO A 195 3.00 3.58 -10.45
CA PRO A 195 4.29 4.09 -10.98
C PRO A 195 4.90 3.19 -12.08
N HIS A 196 4.29 2.02 -12.36
CA HIS A 196 4.94 0.94 -13.10
C HIS A 196 5.22 1.30 -14.56
N ALA A 197 4.22 1.78 -15.31
CA ALA A 197 4.43 2.17 -16.71
C ALA A 197 5.39 3.36 -16.84
N GLU A 198 5.40 4.28 -15.87
CA GLU A 198 6.35 5.40 -15.84
C GLU A 198 7.79 4.91 -15.68
N ILE A 199 8.03 3.94 -14.78
CA ILE A 199 9.32 3.28 -14.61
C ILE A 199 9.73 2.53 -15.87
N LEU A 200 8.80 1.83 -16.52
CA LEU A 200 9.06 1.09 -17.75
C LEU A 200 9.45 1.99 -18.93
N LYS A 201 9.11 3.30 -18.92
CA LYS A 201 9.64 4.25 -19.93
C LYS A 201 11.16 4.39 -19.85
N VAL A 202 11.72 4.39 -18.65
CA VAL A 202 13.19 4.40 -18.47
C VAL A 202 13.80 3.09 -19.00
N VAL A 203 13.12 1.97 -18.78
CA VAL A 203 13.53 0.65 -19.30
C VAL A 203 13.46 0.60 -20.82
N GLN A 204 12.45 1.23 -21.44
CA GLN A 204 12.37 1.37 -22.90
C GLN A 204 13.63 2.04 -23.47
N ASP A 205 14.08 3.14 -22.85
CA ASP A 205 15.27 3.86 -23.31
C ASP A 205 16.57 3.03 -23.17
N ILE A 206 16.64 2.17 -22.15
CA ILE A 206 17.80 1.26 -21.97
C ILE A 206 17.81 0.18 -23.04
N LEU A 207 16.68 -0.51 -23.24
CA LEU A 207 16.56 -1.62 -24.19
C LEU A 207 16.66 -1.15 -25.65
N ALA A 208 16.15 0.06 -25.95
CA ALA A 208 16.25 0.65 -27.28
C ALA A 208 17.70 0.85 -27.76
N LYS A 209 18.67 1.05 -26.86
CA LYS A 209 20.11 1.12 -27.19
C LYS A 209 20.67 -0.20 -27.73
N LYS A 210 19.94 -1.29 -27.54
CA LYS A 210 20.23 -2.64 -28.05
C LYS A 210 19.25 -3.07 -29.16
N ASP A 211 18.53 -2.10 -29.75
CA ASP A 211 17.50 -2.34 -30.77
C ASP A 211 16.40 -3.31 -30.31
N ILE A 212 16.08 -3.30 -29.01
CA ILE A 212 15.00 -4.10 -28.44
C ILE A 212 13.83 -3.16 -28.10
N LYS A 213 12.65 -3.43 -28.66
CA LYS A 213 11.45 -2.69 -28.37
C LYS A 213 10.77 -3.23 -27.09
N LEU A 214 10.48 -2.35 -26.13
CA LEU A 214 9.59 -2.67 -25.01
C LEU A 214 8.20 -2.09 -25.30
N ASP A 215 7.21 -2.96 -25.43
CA ASP A 215 5.81 -2.60 -25.67
C ASP A 215 5.05 -2.70 -24.34
N VAL A 216 4.71 -1.53 -23.77
CA VAL A 216 4.03 -1.44 -22.46
C VAL A 216 2.53 -1.34 -22.69
N LYS A 217 1.76 -2.26 -22.12
CA LYS A 217 0.30 -2.29 -22.09
C LYS A 217 -0.20 -1.85 -20.73
N GLU A 218 -0.86 -0.71 -20.67
CA GLU A 218 -1.47 -0.19 -19.44
C GLU A 218 -2.87 -0.76 -19.25
N PHE A 219 -3.26 -1.05 -17.98
CA PHE A 219 -4.57 -1.59 -17.61
C PHE A 219 -5.06 -1.02 -16.27
#